data_0f567c01c5754f655e52e8628b35eb63
#
_entry.id   0f567c01c5754f655e52e8628b35eb63
#
_cell.length_a   1.000
_cell.length_b   1.000
_cell.length_c   1.000
_cell.angle_alpha   90.00
_cell.angle_beta   90.00
_cell.angle_gamma   90.00
#
_symmetry.space_group_name_H-M   'P 1'
#
loop_
_entity.id
_entity.type
_entity.pdbx_description
1 polymer ?
#
loop_
_entity_poly.entity_id
_entity_poly.type
_entity_poly.pdbx_seq_one_letter_code
_entity_poly.pdbx_strand_id
1 'polypeptide(L)'
;MASTNPGKVARDKKIKNRGEKMAEKKADILESLKEQLRKKQADISVFNDLLDDYMTLYDVKKKLKADIKKRGVTYETMSASGKAKIVKQNQSVKDLVAVNKQMLMILDKLELTPKETIKGDDDEEL
;
A
#
# COMPACT_ATOMS: atom_id res chain seq x y z
N MET A 1 42.17 13.27 -6.49
CA MET A 1 40.90 13.97 -6.80
C MET A 1 39.84 12.96 -7.15
N ALA A 2 38.78 12.98 -6.40
CA ALA A 2 37.66 12.09 -6.67
C ALA A 2 36.89 12.62 -7.87
N SER A 3 36.97 11.95 -9.00
CA SER A 3 36.09 12.24 -10.12
C SER A 3 34.84 11.46 -9.92
N THR A 4 33.75 12.13 -9.63
CA THR A 4 32.43 11.49 -9.58
C THR A 4 31.91 11.28 -10.98
N ASN A 5 31.49 10.06 -11.28
CA ASN A 5 30.83 9.75 -12.54
C ASN A 5 29.45 10.41 -12.53
N PRO A 6 29.17 11.42 -13.39
CA PRO A 6 27.90 12.13 -13.36
C PRO A 6 26.68 11.22 -13.62
N GLY A 7 26.83 10.19 -14.45
CA GLY A 7 25.77 9.25 -14.74
C GLY A 7 25.41 8.39 -13.54
N LYS A 8 26.39 7.98 -12.74
CA LYS A 8 26.17 7.20 -11.54
C LYS A 8 25.45 8.02 -10.47
N VAL A 9 25.91 9.25 -10.26
CA VAL A 9 25.29 10.15 -9.27
C VAL A 9 23.83 10.43 -9.63
N ALA A 10 23.52 10.65 -10.90
CA ALA A 10 22.14 10.88 -11.34
C ALA A 10 21.25 9.67 -11.12
N ARG A 11 21.77 8.45 -11.36
CA ARG A 11 21.02 7.21 -11.11
C ARG A 11 20.75 6.99 -9.63
N ASP A 12 21.74 7.21 -8.78
CA ASP A 12 21.60 7.06 -7.33
C ASP A 12 20.57 8.04 -6.77
N LYS A 13 20.59 9.29 -7.25
CA LYS A 13 19.59 10.30 -6.90
C LYS A 13 18.19 9.90 -7.30
N LYS A 14 18.02 9.34 -8.51
CA LYS A 14 16.72 8.92 -9.00
C LYS A 14 16.12 7.77 -8.19
N ILE A 15 16.93 6.81 -7.80
CA ILE A 15 16.52 5.68 -6.95
C ILE A 15 16.13 6.19 -5.56
N LYS A 16 16.93 7.07 -4.99
CA LYS A 16 16.69 7.67 -3.68
C LYS A 16 15.38 8.47 -3.67
N ASN A 17 15.12 9.26 -4.71
CA ASN A 17 13.89 10.05 -4.83
C ASN A 17 12.63 9.17 -4.89
N ARG A 18 12.69 8.01 -5.53
CA ARG A 18 11.57 7.06 -5.56
C ARG A 18 11.24 6.54 -4.16
N GLY A 19 12.26 6.14 -3.40
CA GLY A 19 12.09 5.66 -2.04
C GLY A 19 11.52 6.75 -1.13
N GLU A 20 12.01 7.97 -1.27
CA GLU A 20 11.51 9.11 -0.51
C GLU A 20 10.05 9.42 -0.83
N LYS A 21 9.66 9.39 -2.11
CA LYS A 21 8.26 9.62 -2.51
C LYS A 21 7.32 8.55 -1.98
N MET A 22 7.73 7.30 -1.97
CA MET A 22 6.92 6.22 -1.43
C MET A 22 6.77 6.34 0.08
N ALA A 23 7.83 6.69 0.79
CA ALA A 23 7.80 6.92 2.23
C ALA A 23 6.93 8.12 2.59
N GLU A 24 7.03 9.23 1.83
CA GLU A 24 6.22 10.41 2.00
C GLU A 24 4.72 10.11 1.81
N LYS A 25 4.38 9.34 0.76
CA LYS A 25 3.00 8.98 0.50
C LYS A 25 2.40 8.18 1.65
N LYS A 26 3.13 7.21 2.18
CA LYS A 26 2.70 6.42 3.33
C LYS A 26 2.53 7.29 4.57
N ALA A 27 3.50 8.16 4.83
CA ALA A 27 3.46 9.09 5.96
C ALA A 27 2.29 10.05 5.85
N ASP A 28 2.01 10.56 4.65
CA ASP A 28 0.90 11.46 4.40
C ASP A 28 -0.44 10.78 4.67
N ILE A 29 -0.60 9.53 4.26
CA ILE A 29 -1.80 8.75 4.53
C ILE A 29 -1.99 8.59 6.05
N LEU A 30 -0.93 8.20 6.76
CA LEU A 30 -0.98 8.02 8.19
C LEU A 30 -1.34 9.32 8.92
N GLU A 31 -0.72 10.43 8.55
CA GLU A 31 -1.00 11.74 9.14
C GLU A 31 -2.43 12.18 8.87
N SER A 32 -2.93 11.95 7.67
CA SER A 32 -4.31 12.28 7.32
C SER A 32 -5.30 11.51 8.20
N LEU A 33 -5.06 10.23 8.40
CA LEU A 33 -5.92 9.39 9.25
C LEU A 33 -5.85 9.82 10.71
N LYS A 34 -4.68 10.13 11.21
CA LYS A 34 -4.50 10.63 12.59
C LYS A 34 -5.22 11.96 12.79
N GLU A 35 -5.14 12.85 11.81
CA GLU A 35 -5.81 14.15 11.88
C GLU A 35 -7.32 13.99 11.92
N GLN A 36 -7.88 13.08 11.14
CA GLN A 36 -9.30 12.80 11.16
C GLN A 36 -9.75 12.23 12.50
N LEU A 37 -8.95 11.34 13.09
CA LEU A 37 -9.23 10.80 14.42
C LEU A 37 -9.20 11.89 15.48
N ARG A 38 -8.26 12.84 15.39
CA ARG A 38 -8.18 13.96 16.31
C ARG A 38 -9.42 14.85 16.21
N LYS A 39 -9.88 15.14 14.99
CA LYS A 39 -11.09 15.93 14.78
C LYS A 39 -12.33 15.26 15.35
N LYS A 40 -12.35 13.94 15.35
CA LYS A 40 -13.44 13.15 15.95
C LYS A 40 -13.24 12.91 17.44
N GLN A 41 -12.15 13.42 18.02
CA GLN A 41 -11.79 13.23 19.42
C GLN A 41 -11.67 11.74 19.78
N ALA A 42 -11.15 10.93 18.84
CA ALA A 42 -11.10 9.48 18.96
C ALA A 42 -9.67 8.92 18.90
N ASP A 43 -8.65 9.75 19.18
CA ASP A 43 -7.26 9.30 19.12
C ASP A 43 -6.82 8.61 20.43
N ILE A 44 -7.51 7.54 20.78
CA ILE A 44 -7.16 6.72 21.94
C ILE A 44 -6.32 5.52 21.50
N SER A 45 -5.67 4.87 22.46
CA SER A 45 -4.73 3.78 22.19
C SER A 45 -5.31 2.67 21.32
N VAL A 46 -6.58 2.31 21.50
CA VAL A 46 -7.24 1.26 20.72
C VAL A 46 -7.34 1.66 19.26
N PHE A 47 -7.70 2.91 19.00
CA PHE A 47 -7.79 3.41 17.62
C PHE A 47 -6.41 3.53 16.98
N ASN A 48 -5.39 3.90 17.75
CA ASN A 48 -4.02 3.93 17.27
C ASN A 48 -3.52 2.54 16.89
N ASP A 49 -3.88 1.50 17.65
CA ASP A 49 -3.55 0.12 17.31
C ASP A 49 -4.22 -0.31 16.00
N LEU A 50 -5.49 0.02 15.81
CA LEU A 50 -6.19 -0.28 14.57
C LEU A 50 -5.57 0.45 13.38
N LEU A 51 -5.14 1.68 13.60
CA LEU A 51 -4.46 2.46 12.57
C LEU A 51 -3.13 1.84 12.19
N ASP A 52 -2.40 1.33 13.18
CA ASP A 52 -1.14 0.63 12.97
C ASP A 52 -1.35 -0.65 12.14
N ASP A 53 -2.39 -1.41 12.46
CA ASP A 53 -2.80 -2.58 11.69
C ASP A 53 -3.13 -2.21 10.24
N TYR A 54 -3.83 -1.10 10.05
CA TYR A 54 -4.14 -0.59 8.71
C TYR A 54 -2.86 -0.32 7.92
N MET A 55 -1.87 0.32 8.54
CA MET A 55 -0.62 0.63 7.87
C MET A 55 0.21 -0.62 7.57
N THR A 56 0.14 -1.63 8.42
CA THR A 56 0.76 -2.94 8.16
C THR A 56 0.13 -3.59 6.93
N LEU A 57 -1.20 -3.59 6.85
CA LEU A 57 -1.92 -4.10 5.69
C LEU A 57 -1.64 -3.30 4.43
N TYR A 58 -1.42 -2.00 4.56
CA TYR A 58 -1.01 -1.14 3.45
C TYR A 58 0.29 -1.64 2.83
N ASP A 59 1.27 -1.99 3.65
CA ASP A 59 2.55 -2.53 3.17
C ASP A 59 2.36 -3.90 2.50
N VAL A 60 1.54 -4.77 3.08
CA VAL A 60 1.20 -6.08 2.51
C VAL A 60 0.52 -5.90 1.16
N LYS A 61 -0.43 -4.99 1.07
CA LYS A 61 -1.12 -4.66 -0.17
C LYS A 61 -0.15 -4.28 -1.29
N LYS A 62 0.82 -3.43 -0.97
CA LYS A 62 1.84 -3.02 -1.94
C LYS A 62 2.66 -4.21 -2.45
N LYS A 63 3.04 -5.11 -1.57
CA LYS A 63 3.80 -6.31 -1.95
C LYS A 63 2.98 -7.24 -2.82
N LEU A 64 1.70 -7.41 -2.50
CA LEU A 64 0.80 -8.24 -3.30
C LEU A 64 0.60 -7.66 -4.71
N LYS A 65 0.42 -6.35 -4.81
CA LYS A 65 0.31 -5.67 -6.11
C LYS A 65 1.57 -5.84 -6.94
N ALA A 66 2.74 -5.72 -6.31
CA ALA A 66 4.02 -5.92 -6.99
C ALA A 66 4.17 -7.35 -7.49
N ASP A 67 3.76 -8.33 -6.70
CA ASP A 67 3.80 -9.73 -7.10
C ASP A 67 2.85 -10.01 -8.28
N ILE A 68 1.64 -9.48 -8.24
CA ILE A 68 0.67 -9.63 -9.34
C ILE A 68 1.22 -9.00 -10.62
N LYS A 69 1.84 -7.83 -10.50
CA LYS A 69 2.45 -7.15 -11.65
C LYS A 69 3.59 -7.98 -12.24
N LYS A 70 4.37 -8.65 -11.40
CA LYS A 70 5.53 -9.44 -11.81
C LYS A 70 5.12 -10.80 -12.40
N ARG A 71 4.25 -11.54 -11.71
CA ARG A 71 3.86 -12.91 -12.11
C ARG A 71 2.57 -12.98 -12.93
N GLY A 72 1.73 -11.94 -12.84
CA GLY A 72 0.43 -11.91 -13.47
C GLY A 72 -0.65 -12.60 -12.61
N VAL A 73 -1.87 -12.60 -13.13
CA VAL A 73 -3.03 -13.20 -12.48
C VAL A 73 -2.93 -14.72 -12.47
N THR A 74 -2.32 -15.27 -13.52
CA THR A 74 -2.02 -16.70 -13.65
C THR A 74 -0.56 -16.87 -13.99
N TYR A 75 -0.01 -18.04 -13.70
CA TYR A 75 1.36 -18.38 -14.04
C TYR A 75 1.47 -19.85 -14.37
N GLU A 76 2.48 -20.20 -15.18
CA GLU A 76 2.76 -21.58 -15.55
C GLU A 76 3.75 -22.20 -14.58
N THR A 77 3.52 -23.46 -14.22
CA THR A 77 4.45 -24.24 -13.42
C THR A 77 4.42 -25.69 -13.92
N MET A 78 5.36 -26.47 -13.45
CA MET A 78 5.40 -27.88 -13.79
C MET A 78 4.53 -28.70 -12.84
N SER A 79 3.90 -29.76 -13.35
CA SER A 79 3.16 -30.69 -12.50
C SER A 79 4.11 -31.37 -11.50
N ALA A 80 3.55 -32.00 -10.46
CA ALA A 80 4.33 -32.69 -9.43
C ALA A 80 5.24 -33.75 -10.01
N SER A 81 4.83 -34.38 -11.13
CA SER A 81 5.66 -35.38 -11.84
C SER A 81 6.73 -34.75 -12.73
N GLY A 82 6.69 -33.42 -12.95
CA GLY A 82 7.60 -32.73 -13.85
C GLY A 82 7.37 -33.01 -15.33
N LYS A 83 6.26 -33.66 -15.69
CA LYS A 83 6.02 -34.12 -17.07
C LYS A 83 5.08 -33.19 -17.86
N ALA A 84 4.32 -32.33 -17.19
CA ALA A 84 3.36 -31.47 -17.84
C ALA A 84 3.42 -30.06 -17.27
N LYS A 85 3.17 -29.07 -18.12
CA LYS A 85 2.98 -27.66 -17.67
C LYS A 85 1.54 -27.49 -17.22
N ILE A 86 1.37 -26.86 -16.09
CA ILE A 86 0.05 -26.51 -15.57
C ILE A 86 -0.02 -25.02 -15.34
N VAL A 87 -1.22 -24.46 -15.51
CA VAL A 87 -1.50 -23.06 -15.26
C VAL A 87 -2.13 -22.95 -13.88
N LYS A 88 -1.56 -22.12 -13.02
CA LYS A 88 -2.08 -21.86 -11.69
C LYS A 88 -2.52 -20.42 -11.55
N GLN A 89 -3.54 -20.21 -10.75
CA GLN A 89 -3.93 -18.86 -10.36
C GLN A 89 -2.94 -18.31 -9.35
N ASN A 90 -2.61 -17.03 -9.48
CA ASN A 90 -1.74 -16.37 -8.53
C ASN A 90 -2.53 -16.11 -7.24
N GLN A 91 -2.13 -16.74 -6.15
CA GLN A 91 -2.76 -16.60 -4.84
C GLN A 91 -2.78 -15.14 -4.37
N SER A 92 -1.82 -14.32 -4.80
CA SER A 92 -1.75 -12.90 -4.43
C SER A 92 -3.00 -12.13 -4.85
N VAL A 93 -3.71 -12.58 -5.88
CA VAL A 93 -4.98 -11.94 -6.31
C VAL A 93 -6.05 -12.10 -5.23
N LYS A 94 -6.22 -13.30 -4.71
CA LYS A 94 -7.16 -13.58 -3.62
C LYS A 94 -6.75 -12.89 -2.34
N ASP A 95 -5.45 -12.93 -2.04
CA ASP A 95 -4.90 -12.28 -0.84
C ASP A 95 -5.10 -10.78 -0.90
N LEU A 96 -4.94 -10.17 -2.08
CA LEU A 96 -5.16 -8.73 -2.25
C LEU A 96 -6.63 -8.35 -1.96
N VAL A 97 -7.57 -9.16 -2.43
CA VAL A 97 -9.00 -8.93 -2.15
C VAL A 97 -9.26 -9.02 -0.65
N ALA A 98 -8.70 -10.03 0.03
CA ALA A 98 -8.85 -10.20 1.47
C ALA A 98 -8.24 -9.03 2.25
N VAL A 99 -7.05 -8.58 1.86
CA VAL A 99 -6.38 -7.44 2.50
C VAL A 99 -7.20 -6.17 2.33
N ASN A 100 -7.69 -5.89 1.12
CA ASN A 100 -8.54 -4.72 0.87
C ASN A 100 -9.79 -4.75 1.74
N LYS A 101 -10.42 -5.90 1.87
CA LYS A 101 -11.61 -6.07 2.72
C LYS A 101 -11.29 -5.76 4.18
N GLN A 102 -10.17 -6.27 4.69
CA GLN A 102 -9.75 -6.01 6.07
C GLN A 102 -9.44 -4.54 6.29
N MET A 103 -8.77 -3.89 5.34
CA MET A 103 -8.47 -2.46 5.42
C MET A 103 -9.74 -1.62 5.48
N LEU A 104 -10.73 -1.96 4.65
CA LEU A 104 -12.03 -1.28 4.69
C LEU A 104 -12.77 -1.50 6.00
N MET A 105 -12.68 -2.70 6.57
CA MET A 105 -13.26 -2.99 7.86
C MET A 105 -12.63 -2.18 8.99
N ILE A 106 -11.32 -1.97 8.93
CA ILE A 106 -10.62 -1.14 9.91
C ILE A 106 -11.09 0.32 9.80
N LEU A 107 -11.15 0.86 8.59
CA LEU A 107 -11.64 2.23 8.37
C LEU A 107 -13.07 2.39 8.88
N ASP A 108 -13.89 1.38 8.68
CA ASP A 108 -15.28 1.37 9.14
C ASP A 108 -15.34 1.41 10.67
N LYS A 109 -14.52 0.60 11.35
CA LYS A 109 -14.43 0.60 12.81
C LYS A 109 -13.93 1.92 13.37
N LEU A 110 -13.06 2.61 12.63
CA LEU A 110 -12.56 3.93 13.01
C LEU A 110 -13.53 5.03 12.61
N GLU A 111 -14.63 4.69 11.93
CA GLU A 111 -15.60 5.63 11.38
C GLU A 111 -14.97 6.63 10.40
N LEU A 112 -13.96 6.16 9.66
CA LEU A 112 -13.29 6.93 8.63
C LEU A 112 -13.71 6.41 7.26
N THR A 113 -13.89 7.32 6.31
CA THR A 113 -14.25 6.96 4.94
C THR A 113 -13.33 7.69 3.96
N PRO A 114 -13.14 7.14 2.75
CA PRO A 114 -12.41 7.85 1.71
C PRO A 114 -12.98 9.24 1.42
N LYS A 115 -14.28 9.38 1.54
CA LYS A 115 -14.98 10.65 1.34
C LYS A 115 -14.55 11.69 2.37
N GLU A 116 -14.30 11.27 3.60
CA GLU A 116 -13.83 12.18 4.66
C GLU A 116 -12.37 12.57 4.46
N THR A 117 -11.56 11.67 3.90
CA THR A 117 -10.16 11.96 3.62
C THR A 117 -9.98 12.99 2.49
N ILE A 118 -10.95 13.09 1.58
CA ILE A 118 -10.91 14.04 0.47
C ILE A 118 -11.98 15.12 0.59
N LYS A 119 -12.48 15.36 1.79
CA LYS A 119 -13.59 16.27 2.05
C LYS A 119 -13.33 17.70 1.56
N GLY A 120 -12.11 18.19 1.67
CA GLY A 120 -11.76 19.52 1.21
C GLY A 120 -11.94 19.70 -0.29
N ASP A 121 -11.68 18.65 -1.05
CA ASP A 121 -11.82 18.67 -2.51
C ASP A 121 -13.29 18.55 -2.94
N ASP A 122 -14.05 17.73 -2.22
CA ASP A 122 -15.48 17.53 -2.52
C ASP A 122 -16.31 18.78 -2.31
N ASP A 123 -15.98 19.57 -1.31
CA ASP A 123 -16.71 20.80 -1.02
C ASP A 123 -16.57 21.84 -2.12
N GLU A 124 -15.52 21.76 -2.92
CA GLU A 124 -15.27 22.70 -4.01
C GLU A 124 -16.05 22.35 -5.28
N GLU A 125 -16.43 21.10 -5.47
CA GLU A 125 -17.14 20.63 -6.65
C GLU A 125 -18.64 20.91 -6.60
N LEU A 126 -19.12 21.23 -5.47
CA LEU A 126 -20.53 21.53 -5.26
C LEU A 126 -20.81 23.03 -5.23
#